data_d2c2dc18d0a349f77a42cd7e971c6726
#
_entry.id   d2c2dc18d0a349f77a42cd7e971c6726
#
_cell.length_a   1.000
_cell.length_b   1.000
_cell.length_c   1.000
_cell.angle_alpha   90.00
_cell.angle_beta   90.00
_cell.angle_gamma   90.00
#
_symmetry.space_group_name_H-M   'P 1'
#
loop_
_entity.id
_entity.type
_entity.pdbx_description
1 polymer ?
#
loop_
_entity_poly.entity_id
_entity_poly.type
_entity_poly.pdbx_seq_one_letter_code
_entity_poly.pdbx_strand_id
1 'polypeptide(L)'
;MVFSSLTFIFYFLPIFLFVYFLTPRRWKNACLLAGSLLFYSFGVKDHPLYAALLLFSVFVNYRLGIRLGRRRKSCCRKGWLAAGIFYNLSWLVLFKYAGFISENINLLLAETGCSFRLSSPAFILPIGISFYTFQAISYLTDVYRKNICFEPSLINFGMYICMFPQLIAGPIVTYASVRKQISARRHSLLHLENGLREFTIGLGLKVLLANQIGGLWND
;
A
#
# COMPACT_ATOMS: atom_id res chain seq x y z
N MET A 1 10.05 -5.76 -9.49
CA MET A 1 10.61 -6.89 -8.73
C MET A 1 9.44 -7.70 -8.17
N VAL A 2 9.39 -9.01 -8.40
CA VAL A 2 8.31 -9.89 -7.91
C VAL A 2 8.85 -10.70 -6.73
N PHE A 3 8.01 -11.01 -5.72
CA PHE A 3 8.44 -11.79 -4.54
C PHE A 3 9.00 -13.17 -4.85
N SER A 4 8.58 -13.78 -5.97
CA SER A 4 9.08 -15.07 -6.45
C SER A 4 10.31 -14.96 -7.35
N SER A 5 10.88 -13.77 -7.56
CA SER A 5 12.09 -13.61 -8.37
C SER A 5 13.34 -14.05 -7.59
N LEU A 6 14.27 -14.70 -8.28
CA LEU A 6 15.57 -15.10 -7.70
C LEU A 6 16.31 -13.89 -7.10
N THR A 7 16.22 -12.72 -7.76
CA THR A 7 16.83 -11.47 -7.28
C THR A 7 16.24 -11.03 -5.92
N PHE A 8 14.93 -11.21 -5.70
CA PHE A 8 14.32 -10.90 -4.41
C PHE A 8 14.79 -11.87 -3.34
N ILE A 9 14.75 -13.17 -3.61
CA ILE A 9 15.00 -14.23 -2.62
C ILE A 9 16.48 -14.28 -2.21
N PHE A 10 17.40 -14.20 -3.18
CA PHE A 10 18.83 -14.42 -2.92
C PHE A 10 19.63 -13.14 -2.67
N TYR A 11 19.14 -11.97 -3.11
CA TYR A 11 19.86 -10.70 -2.92
C TYR A 11 19.10 -9.75 -2.01
N PHE A 12 17.89 -9.34 -2.39
CA PHE A 12 17.19 -8.31 -1.64
C PHE A 12 16.85 -8.75 -0.22
N LEU A 13 16.20 -9.89 -0.06
CA LEU A 13 15.70 -10.36 1.24
C LEU A 13 16.83 -10.64 2.24
N PRO A 14 17.91 -11.38 1.90
CA PRO A 14 19.01 -11.63 2.83
C PRO A 14 19.75 -10.33 3.23
N ILE A 15 20.06 -9.47 2.26
CA ILE A 15 20.74 -8.18 2.54
C ILE A 15 19.85 -7.30 3.42
N PHE A 16 18.56 -7.21 3.11
CA PHE A 16 17.61 -6.43 3.88
C PHE A 16 17.48 -6.96 5.32
N LEU A 17 17.35 -8.27 5.51
CA LEU A 17 17.29 -8.88 6.85
C LEU A 17 18.59 -8.64 7.62
N PHE A 18 19.74 -8.79 6.98
CA PHE A 18 21.03 -8.52 7.60
C PHE A 18 21.12 -7.06 8.11
N VAL A 19 20.82 -6.09 7.26
CA VAL A 19 20.79 -4.67 7.63
C VAL A 19 19.76 -4.41 8.74
N TYR A 20 18.58 -5.01 8.64
CA TYR A 20 17.52 -4.85 9.64
C TYR A 20 17.91 -5.38 11.01
N PHE A 21 18.59 -6.53 11.11
CA PHE A 21 19.03 -7.08 12.39
C PHE A 21 20.18 -6.29 12.99
N LEU A 22 21.08 -5.72 12.18
CA LEU A 22 22.14 -4.84 12.62
C LEU A 22 21.62 -3.46 13.08
N THR A 23 20.46 -3.04 12.60
CA THR A 23 19.89 -1.74 12.90
C THR A 23 19.44 -1.66 14.37
N PRO A 24 19.84 -0.62 15.15
CA PRO A 24 19.41 -0.44 16.52
C PRO A 24 17.89 -0.24 16.61
N ARG A 25 17.31 -0.61 17.76
CA ARG A 25 15.84 -0.64 17.96
C ARG A 25 15.13 0.66 17.59
N ARG A 26 15.79 1.82 17.81
CA ARG A 26 15.22 3.15 17.51
C ARG A 26 14.96 3.36 16.01
N TRP A 27 15.81 2.78 15.15
CA TRP A 27 15.81 2.99 13.70
C TRP A 27 15.15 1.86 12.91
N LYS A 28 14.68 0.79 13.58
CA LYS A 28 14.08 -0.38 12.91
C LYS A 28 12.87 -0.02 12.02
N ASN A 29 12.02 0.90 12.47
CA ASN A 29 10.87 1.34 11.66
C ASN A 29 11.30 2.16 10.45
N ALA A 30 12.34 2.99 10.60
CA ALA A 30 12.91 3.72 9.47
C ALA A 30 13.61 2.79 8.48
N CYS A 31 14.34 1.78 8.97
CA CYS A 31 14.95 0.75 8.12
C CYS A 31 13.89 -0.03 7.31
N LEU A 32 12.78 -0.43 7.95
CA LEU A 32 11.66 -1.08 7.25
C LEU A 32 11.02 -0.17 6.21
N LEU A 33 10.81 1.10 6.53
CA LEU A 33 10.29 2.09 5.58
C LEU A 33 11.25 2.26 4.39
N ALA A 34 12.53 2.46 4.65
CA ALA A 34 13.54 2.64 3.61
C ALA A 34 13.63 1.41 2.69
N GLY A 35 13.70 0.19 3.26
CA GLY A 35 13.71 -1.04 2.49
C GLY A 35 12.44 -1.24 1.67
N SER A 36 11.28 -0.87 2.24
CA SER A 36 9.99 -0.94 1.51
C SER A 36 9.94 0.04 0.35
N LEU A 37 10.43 1.27 0.53
CA LEU A 37 10.49 2.26 -0.54
C LEU A 37 11.50 1.86 -1.62
N LEU A 38 12.65 1.29 -1.25
CA LEU A 38 13.60 0.73 -2.21
C LEU A 38 12.95 -0.37 -3.04
N PHE A 39 12.28 -1.33 -2.39
CA PHE A 39 11.58 -2.40 -3.08
C PHE A 39 10.51 -1.87 -4.04
N TYR A 40 9.72 -0.89 -3.59
CA TYR A 40 8.70 -0.26 -4.41
C TYR A 40 9.30 0.47 -5.61
N SER A 41 10.39 1.23 -5.41
CA SER A 41 11.09 1.96 -6.48
C SER A 41 11.63 1.02 -7.56
N PHE A 42 12.09 -0.18 -7.19
CA PHE A 42 12.45 -1.22 -8.16
C PHE A 42 11.24 -1.75 -8.94
N GLY A 43 10.07 -1.76 -8.33
CA GLY A 43 8.81 -2.17 -9.00
C GLY A 43 8.28 -1.14 -9.98
N VAL A 44 8.59 0.15 -9.79
CA VAL A 44 8.09 1.28 -10.60
C VAL A 44 9.21 2.01 -11.34
N LYS A 45 10.28 1.31 -11.73
CA LYS A 45 11.45 1.90 -12.41
C LYS A 45 11.08 2.77 -13.60
N ASP A 46 10.11 2.32 -14.40
CA ASP A 46 9.70 2.98 -15.63
C ASP A 46 8.87 4.26 -15.38
N HIS A 47 8.32 4.39 -14.16
CA HIS A 47 7.47 5.51 -13.76
C HIS A 47 7.79 5.99 -12.33
N PRO A 48 8.92 6.67 -12.10
CA PRO A 48 9.37 7.09 -10.77
C PRO A 48 8.38 8.04 -10.06
N LEU A 49 7.52 8.73 -10.83
CA LEU A 49 6.45 9.57 -10.29
C LEU A 49 5.49 8.80 -9.39
N TYR A 50 5.32 7.49 -9.58
CA TYR A 50 4.44 6.68 -8.72
C TYR A 50 5.00 6.49 -7.31
N ALA A 51 6.32 6.49 -7.15
CA ALA A 51 6.94 6.51 -5.83
C ALA A 51 6.68 7.84 -5.11
N ALA A 52 6.76 8.95 -5.84
CA ALA A 52 6.40 10.28 -5.32
C ALA A 52 4.91 10.36 -4.95
N LEU A 53 4.02 9.79 -5.78
CA LEU A 53 2.59 9.70 -5.50
C LEU A 53 2.30 8.92 -4.22
N LEU A 54 2.95 7.77 -4.01
CA LEU A 54 2.83 6.98 -2.78
C LEU A 54 3.25 7.80 -1.56
N LEU A 55 4.42 8.45 -1.60
CA LEU A 55 4.92 9.29 -0.51
C LEU A 55 4.00 10.47 -0.22
N PHE A 56 3.48 11.11 -1.27
CA PHE A 56 2.50 12.20 -1.14
C PHE A 56 1.22 11.69 -0.49
N SER A 57 0.71 10.54 -0.91
CA SER A 57 -0.48 9.91 -0.31
C SER A 57 -0.26 9.59 1.17
N VAL A 58 0.91 9.04 1.53
CA VAL A 58 1.29 8.79 2.93
C VAL A 58 1.26 10.10 3.73
N PHE A 59 1.88 11.16 3.20
CA PHE A 59 1.92 12.45 3.89
C PHE A 59 0.53 13.06 4.10
N VAL A 60 -0.31 13.05 3.08
CA VAL A 60 -1.68 13.60 3.16
C VAL A 60 -2.51 12.80 4.18
N ASN A 61 -2.52 11.48 4.10
CA ASN A 61 -3.27 10.63 5.03
C ASN A 61 -2.77 10.74 6.47
N TYR A 62 -1.47 10.86 6.69
CA TYR A 62 -0.88 11.17 7.99
C TYR A 62 -1.42 12.49 8.57
N ARG A 63 -1.41 13.57 7.77
CA ARG A 63 -1.93 14.89 8.18
C ARG A 63 -3.43 14.84 8.49
N LEU A 64 -4.20 14.12 7.68
CA LEU A 64 -5.63 13.91 7.90
C LEU A 64 -5.88 13.12 9.20
N GLY A 65 -5.12 12.06 9.45
CA GLY A 65 -5.20 11.27 10.69
C GLY A 65 -4.96 12.11 11.94
N ILE A 66 -3.93 12.97 11.93
CA ILE A 66 -3.65 13.90 13.05
C ILE A 66 -4.81 14.89 13.25
N ARG A 67 -5.30 15.51 12.16
CA ARG A 67 -6.41 16.47 12.25
C ARG A 67 -7.67 15.82 12.78
N LEU A 68 -7.96 14.61 12.32
CA LEU A 68 -9.11 13.82 12.73
C LEU A 68 -9.03 13.42 14.20
N GLY A 69 -7.85 13.00 14.67
CA GLY A 69 -7.64 12.59 16.06
C GLY A 69 -7.62 13.74 17.06
N ARG A 70 -7.10 14.91 16.68
CA ARG A 70 -7.01 16.09 17.55
C ARG A 70 -8.33 16.84 17.72
N ARG A 71 -9.28 16.75 16.77
CA ARG A 71 -10.54 17.49 16.80
C ARG A 71 -11.54 16.83 17.76
N ARG A 72 -12.16 17.64 18.63
CA ARG A 72 -13.18 17.18 19.59
C ARG A 72 -14.60 17.27 19.03
N LYS A 73 -14.90 18.29 18.21
CA LYS A 73 -16.26 18.52 17.66
C LYS A 73 -16.59 17.47 16.60
N SER A 74 -17.72 16.78 16.76
CA SER A 74 -18.17 15.69 15.88
C SER A 74 -18.37 16.13 14.42
N CYS A 75 -18.95 17.30 14.19
CA CYS A 75 -19.19 17.84 12.84
C CYS A 75 -17.87 18.02 12.06
N CYS A 76 -16.85 18.63 12.69
CA CYS A 76 -15.55 18.81 12.03
C CYS A 76 -14.86 17.47 11.75
N ARG A 77 -15.06 16.46 12.60
CA ARG A 77 -14.49 15.12 12.39
C ARG A 77 -15.11 14.40 11.20
N LYS A 78 -16.45 14.49 11.02
CA LYS A 78 -17.13 13.95 9.83
C LYS A 78 -16.61 14.57 8.53
N GLY A 79 -16.45 15.89 8.50
CA GLY A 79 -15.90 16.60 7.34
C GLY A 79 -14.48 16.14 6.98
N TRP A 80 -13.58 15.98 7.96
CA TRP A 80 -12.22 15.51 7.72
C TRP A 80 -12.17 14.03 7.28
N LEU A 81 -13.06 13.18 7.80
CA LEU A 81 -13.18 11.81 7.33
C LEU A 81 -13.67 11.77 5.88
N ALA A 82 -14.75 12.51 5.57
CA ALA A 82 -15.28 12.58 4.21
C ALA A 82 -14.23 13.10 3.21
N ALA A 83 -13.49 14.15 3.57
CA ALA A 83 -12.38 14.66 2.75
C ALA A 83 -11.28 13.61 2.53
N GLY A 84 -10.94 12.83 3.57
CA GLY A 84 -9.96 11.76 3.45
C GLY A 84 -10.42 10.62 2.56
N ILE A 85 -11.67 10.19 2.69
CA ILE A 85 -12.26 9.15 1.82
C ILE A 85 -12.32 9.67 0.38
N PHE A 86 -12.82 10.87 0.17
CA PHE A 86 -12.90 11.47 -1.17
C PHE A 86 -11.52 11.58 -1.83
N TYR A 87 -10.51 12.11 -1.11
CA TYR A 87 -9.13 12.18 -1.59
C TYR A 87 -8.60 10.80 -2.04
N ASN A 88 -8.73 9.79 -1.20
CA ASN A 88 -8.23 8.46 -1.51
C ASN A 88 -8.98 7.80 -2.67
N LEU A 89 -10.31 7.93 -2.72
CA LEU A 89 -11.11 7.39 -3.81
C LEU A 89 -10.89 8.13 -5.13
N SER A 90 -10.66 9.45 -5.10
CA SER A 90 -10.38 10.25 -6.32
C SER A 90 -9.15 9.73 -7.06
N TRP A 91 -8.06 9.44 -6.35
CA TRP A 91 -6.87 8.83 -6.96
C TRP A 91 -7.15 7.44 -7.53
N LEU A 92 -7.90 6.62 -6.78
CA LEU A 92 -8.27 5.28 -7.25
C LEU A 92 -9.13 5.33 -8.51
N VAL A 93 -10.13 6.22 -8.53
CA VAL A 93 -11.01 6.42 -9.70
C VAL A 93 -10.19 6.95 -10.89
N LEU A 94 -9.33 7.93 -10.66
CA LEU A 94 -8.50 8.52 -11.71
C LEU A 94 -7.62 7.47 -12.39
N PHE A 95 -6.89 6.65 -11.63
CA PHE A 95 -5.96 5.70 -12.24
C PHE A 95 -6.61 4.41 -12.72
N LYS A 96 -7.66 3.94 -12.07
CA LYS A 96 -8.28 2.65 -12.38
C LYS A 96 -9.46 2.76 -13.34
N TYR A 97 -10.23 3.83 -13.26
CA TYR A 97 -11.50 3.94 -13.97
C TYR A 97 -11.55 5.07 -15.01
N ALA A 98 -10.50 5.90 -15.14
CA ALA A 98 -10.51 7.00 -16.10
C ALA A 98 -10.70 6.51 -17.55
N GLY A 99 -10.03 5.42 -17.96
CA GLY A 99 -10.21 4.81 -19.27
C GLY A 99 -11.66 4.35 -19.48
N PHE A 100 -12.18 3.56 -18.54
CA PHE A 100 -13.57 3.07 -18.59
C PHE A 100 -14.58 4.23 -18.64
N ILE A 101 -14.39 5.28 -17.84
CA ILE A 101 -15.28 6.45 -17.82
C ILE A 101 -15.22 7.19 -19.17
N SER A 102 -14.02 7.43 -19.72
CA SER A 102 -13.87 8.13 -20.99
C SER A 102 -14.47 7.33 -22.16
N GLU A 103 -14.32 6.02 -22.18
CA GLU A 103 -14.94 5.15 -23.20
C GLU A 103 -16.47 5.19 -23.13
N ASN A 104 -17.06 5.07 -21.94
CA ASN A 104 -18.52 5.15 -21.79
C ASN A 104 -19.08 6.52 -22.15
N ILE A 105 -18.38 7.62 -21.77
CA ILE A 105 -18.79 8.97 -22.18
C ILE A 105 -18.71 9.11 -23.70
N ASN A 106 -17.67 8.60 -24.35
CA ASN A 106 -17.55 8.63 -25.80
C ASN A 106 -18.65 7.86 -26.52
N LEU A 107 -19.09 6.72 -25.96
CA LEU A 107 -20.24 5.96 -26.48
C LEU A 107 -21.53 6.79 -26.40
N LEU A 108 -21.82 7.40 -25.25
CA LEU A 108 -22.97 8.27 -25.08
C LEU A 108 -22.95 9.50 -26.00
N LEU A 109 -21.77 10.12 -26.18
CA LEU A 109 -21.61 11.25 -27.10
C LEU A 109 -21.81 10.84 -28.56
N ALA A 110 -21.41 9.65 -28.94
CA ALA A 110 -21.62 9.11 -30.29
C ALA A 110 -23.12 8.90 -30.58
N GLU A 111 -23.87 8.41 -29.60
CA GLU A 111 -25.35 8.22 -29.74
C GLU A 111 -26.09 9.55 -29.86
N THR A 112 -25.57 10.64 -29.24
CA THR A 112 -26.17 11.99 -29.35
C THR A 112 -25.72 12.75 -30.61
N GLY A 113 -24.92 12.13 -31.51
CA GLY A 113 -24.42 12.75 -32.73
C GLY A 113 -23.33 13.82 -32.49
N CYS A 114 -22.76 13.88 -31.30
CA CYS A 114 -21.71 14.83 -30.94
C CYS A 114 -20.35 14.34 -31.47
N SER A 115 -19.68 15.18 -32.27
CA SER A 115 -18.32 14.86 -32.82
C SER A 115 -17.20 14.98 -31.80
N PHE A 116 -17.47 15.46 -30.58
CA PHE A 116 -16.47 15.61 -29.51
C PHE A 116 -16.12 14.24 -28.95
N ARG A 117 -14.84 13.91 -28.92
CA ARG A 117 -14.33 12.70 -28.27
C ARG A 117 -13.32 13.05 -27.19
N LEU A 118 -13.53 12.47 -25.99
CA LEU A 118 -12.55 12.53 -24.93
C LEU A 118 -11.40 11.57 -25.25
N SER A 119 -10.17 12.07 -25.16
CA SER A 119 -8.98 11.20 -25.24
C SER A 119 -9.01 10.24 -24.05
N SER A 120 -8.91 8.94 -24.33
CA SER A 120 -8.79 7.94 -23.27
C SER A 120 -7.38 7.99 -22.69
N PRO A 121 -7.19 8.47 -21.44
CA PRO A 121 -5.87 8.50 -20.87
C PRO A 121 -5.43 7.07 -20.54
N ALA A 122 -4.41 6.58 -21.21
CA ALA A 122 -3.77 5.30 -20.92
C ALA A 122 -2.88 5.41 -19.66
N PHE A 123 -3.48 5.64 -18.50
CA PHE A 123 -2.75 5.62 -17.25
C PHE A 123 -2.34 4.19 -16.91
N ILE A 124 -1.04 3.97 -16.73
CA ILE A 124 -0.56 2.72 -16.16
C ILE A 124 -0.93 2.73 -14.67
N LEU A 125 -1.61 1.69 -14.22
CA LEU A 125 -2.07 1.59 -12.83
C LEU A 125 -0.86 1.50 -11.87
N PRO A 126 -0.68 2.45 -10.92
CA PRO A 126 0.38 2.35 -9.95
C PRO A 126 0.25 1.08 -9.12
N ILE A 127 1.35 0.34 -8.98
CA ILE A 127 1.37 -0.90 -8.21
C ILE A 127 0.90 -0.64 -6.78
N GLY A 128 -0.05 -1.43 -6.31
CA GLY A 128 -0.54 -1.36 -4.93
C GLY A 128 -1.50 -0.20 -4.63
N ILE A 129 -1.90 0.64 -5.62
CA ILE A 129 -2.77 1.80 -5.35
C ILE A 129 -4.06 1.43 -4.63
N SER A 130 -4.71 0.33 -4.99
CA SER A 130 -5.92 -0.13 -4.32
C SER A 130 -5.64 -0.53 -2.87
N PHE A 131 -4.53 -1.23 -2.62
CA PHE A 131 -4.18 -1.72 -1.29
C PHE A 131 -3.89 -0.56 -0.34
N TYR A 132 -2.98 0.36 -0.69
CA TYR A 132 -2.66 1.46 0.20
C TYR A 132 -3.81 2.47 0.35
N THR A 133 -4.67 2.61 -0.66
CA THR A 133 -5.88 3.42 -0.58
C THR A 133 -6.85 2.87 0.47
N PHE A 134 -7.21 1.59 0.37
CA PHE A 134 -8.12 0.97 1.35
C PHE A 134 -7.51 0.88 2.75
N GLN A 135 -6.21 0.67 2.85
CA GLN A 135 -5.50 0.66 4.12
C GLN A 135 -5.51 2.05 4.78
N ALA A 136 -5.32 3.12 4.01
CA ALA A 136 -5.42 4.49 4.49
C ALA A 136 -6.86 4.84 4.92
N ILE A 137 -7.87 4.45 4.14
CA ILE A 137 -9.29 4.65 4.50
C ILE A 137 -9.63 3.89 5.79
N SER A 138 -9.19 2.63 5.94
CA SER A 138 -9.37 1.85 7.16
C SER A 138 -8.77 2.55 8.37
N TYR A 139 -7.53 3.04 8.26
CA TYR A 139 -6.88 3.80 9.33
C TYR A 139 -7.64 5.07 9.71
N LEU A 140 -8.06 5.90 8.73
CA LEU A 140 -8.83 7.12 9.00
C LEU A 140 -10.17 6.81 9.66
N THR A 141 -10.83 5.72 9.26
CA THR A 141 -12.10 5.26 9.84
C THR A 141 -11.91 4.81 11.29
N ASP A 142 -10.85 4.06 11.58
CA ASP A 142 -10.54 3.61 12.94
C ASP A 142 -10.19 4.79 13.88
N VAL A 143 -9.44 5.80 13.40
CA VAL A 143 -9.19 7.04 14.14
C VAL A 143 -10.50 7.81 14.36
N TYR A 144 -11.38 7.88 13.36
CA TYR A 144 -12.69 8.52 13.48
C TYR A 144 -13.58 7.82 14.53
N ARG A 145 -13.66 6.51 14.49
CA ARG A 145 -14.42 5.68 15.44
C ARG A 145 -13.81 5.67 16.85
N LYS A 146 -12.61 6.23 17.01
CA LYS A 146 -11.83 6.20 18.27
C LYS A 146 -11.40 4.79 18.69
N ASN A 147 -11.39 3.84 17.77
CA ASN A 147 -10.87 2.49 18.01
C ASN A 147 -9.36 2.53 18.25
N ILE A 148 -8.67 3.49 17.61
CA ILE A 148 -7.24 3.74 17.77
C ILE A 148 -6.97 5.22 17.99
N CYS A 149 -5.86 5.54 18.66
CA CYS A 149 -5.29 6.88 18.65
C CYS A 149 -4.56 7.09 17.31
N PHE A 150 -4.55 8.34 16.83
CA PHE A 150 -3.74 8.67 15.66
C PHE A 150 -2.24 8.42 15.91
N GLU A 151 -1.53 8.05 14.87
CA GLU A 151 -0.07 7.84 14.95
C GLU A 151 0.66 9.19 14.84
N PRO A 152 1.45 9.59 15.84
CA PRO A 152 2.17 10.85 15.83
C PRO A 152 3.43 10.83 14.97
N SER A 153 4.00 9.66 14.66
CA SER A 153 5.23 9.50 13.89
C SER A 153 4.92 9.24 12.42
N LEU A 154 5.42 10.12 11.54
CA LEU A 154 5.34 9.93 10.09
C LEU A 154 6.06 8.66 9.63
N ILE A 155 7.18 8.32 10.27
CA ILE A 155 7.96 7.11 9.96
C ILE A 155 7.15 5.85 10.26
N ASN A 156 6.49 5.79 11.41
CA ASN A 156 5.67 4.64 11.79
C ASN A 156 4.45 4.49 10.87
N PHE A 157 3.79 5.60 10.57
CA PHE A 157 2.65 5.60 9.65
C PHE A 157 3.07 5.23 8.22
N GLY A 158 4.16 5.82 7.73
CA GLY A 158 4.72 5.50 6.41
C GLY A 158 5.15 4.04 6.32
N MET A 159 5.81 3.50 7.34
CA MET A 159 6.16 2.09 7.39
C MET A 159 4.91 1.19 7.35
N TYR A 160 3.85 1.53 8.07
CA TYR A 160 2.59 0.79 8.04
C TYR A 160 1.97 0.75 6.64
N ILE A 161 1.93 1.88 5.94
CA ILE A 161 1.35 1.96 4.59
C ILE A 161 2.26 1.33 3.52
N CYS A 162 3.57 1.58 3.59
CA CYS A 162 4.52 1.21 2.53
C CYS A 162 5.11 -0.19 2.68
N MET A 163 4.80 -0.94 3.76
CA MET A 163 5.45 -2.21 4.05
C MET A 163 5.35 -3.17 2.85
N PHE A 164 6.50 -3.53 2.27
CA PHE A 164 6.59 -4.25 0.99
C PHE A 164 5.86 -5.60 0.95
N PRO A 165 5.84 -6.45 2.00
CA PRO A 165 5.12 -7.71 1.95
C PRO A 165 3.59 -7.53 1.83
N GLN A 166 3.09 -6.38 2.25
CA GLN A 166 1.66 -6.08 2.34
C GLN A 166 1.19 -5.21 1.18
N LEU A 167 2.05 -4.25 0.72
CA LEU A 167 1.70 -3.23 -0.25
C LEU A 167 1.30 -3.80 -1.62
N ILE A 168 1.93 -4.90 -2.07
CA ILE A 168 1.77 -5.42 -3.42
C ILE A 168 0.68 -6.50 -3.50
N ALA A 169 0.63 -7.44 -2.56
CA ALA A 169 -0.24 -8.61 -2.64
C ALA A 169 -0.63 -9.20 -1.26
N GLY A 170 -0.48 -8.44 -0.18
CA GLY A 170 -0.85 -8.89 1.17
C GLY A 170 -2.34 -8.69 1.48
N PRO A 171 -2.88 -9.33 2.53
CA PRO A 171 -4.19 -8.98 3.06
C PRO A 171 -4.17 -7.55 3.60
N ILE A 172 -5.32 -6.87 3.56
CA ILE A 172 -5.47 -5.54 4.17
C ILE A 172 -5.38 -5.69 5.69
N VAL A 173 -4.26 -5.25 6.25
CA VAL A 173 -4.01 -5.32 7.70
C VAL A 173 -4.43 -3.99 8.33
N THR A 174 -5.20 -4.06 9.41
CA THR A 174 -5.62 -2.86 10.14
C THR A 174 -4.46 -2.30 10.99
N TYR A 175 -4.44 -0.98 11.20
CA TYR A 175 -3.42 -0.37 12.05
C TYR A 175 -3.49 -0.89 13.49
N ALA A 176 -4.70 -1.20 13.98
CA ALA A 176 -4.92 -1.74 15.31
C ALA A 176 -4.16 -3.06 15.57
N SER A 177 -4.13 -3.95 14.57
CA SER A 177 -3.49 -5.27 14.70
C SER A 177 -1.96 -5.18 14.78
N VAL A 178 -1.34 -4.21 14.09
CA VAL A 178 0.12 -4.06 14.03
C VAL A 178 0.70 -3.03 15.00
N ARG A 179 -0.14 -2.20 15.61
CA ARG A 179 0.28 -1.11 16.50
C ARG A 179 1.25 -1.54 17.60
N LYS A 180 0.94 -2.67 18.27
CA LYS A 180 1.80 -3.21 19.34
C LYS A 180 3.18 -3.59 18.82
N GLN A 181 3.24 -4.18 17.63
CA GLN A 181 4.49 -4.58 16.99
C GLN A 181 5.30 -3.39 16.46
N ILE A 182 4.64 -2.31 16.04
CA ILE A 182 5.30 -1.06 15.65
C ILE A 182 6.03 -0.42 16.84
N SER A 183 5.40 -0.44 18.01
CA SER A 183 5.92 0.20 19.22
C SER A 183 6.92 -0.68 19.98
N ALA A 184 6.67 -1.98 20.09
CA ALA A 184 7.45 -2.89 20.91
C ALA A 184 7.59 -4.27 20.24
N ARG A 185 8.55 -4.39 19.33
CA ARG A 185 8.88 -5.69 18.71
C ARG A 185 9.73 -6.53 19.62
N ARG A 186 9.32 -7.80 19.74
CA ARG A 186 10.15 -8.85 20.34
C ARG A 186 10.70 -9.72 19.22
N HIS A 187 12.01 -9.87 19.17
CA HIS A 187 12.70 -10.76 18.24
C HIS A 187 13.13 -12.00 19.00
N SER A 188 12.81 -13.18 18.50
CA SER A 188 13.35 -14.46 18.96
C SER A 188 13.72 -15.30 17.76
N LEU A 189 14.67 -16.21 17.93
CA LEU A 189 15.07 -17.16 16.89
C LEU A 189 13.89 -18.03 16.46
N LEU A 190 13.03 -18.43 17.41
CA LEU A 190 11.83 -19.21 17.12
C LEU A 190 10.85 -18.47 16.20
N HIS A 191 10.65 -17.15 16.41
CA HIS A 191 9.80 -16.35 15.51
C HIS A 191 10.43 -16.21 14.11
N LEU A 192 11.75 -16.13 14.03
CA LEU A 192 12.45 -16.07 12.74
C LEU A 192 12.30 -17.40 11.99
N GLU A 193 12.52 -18.52 12.66
CA GLU A 193 12.36 -19.86 12.12
C GLU A 193 10.94 -20.10 11.58
N ASN A 194 9.92 -19.81 12.41
CA ASN A 194 8.52 -19.94 12.00
C ASN A 194 8.21 -19.03 10.79
N GLY A 195 8.70 -17.78 10.79
CA GLY A 195 8.52 -16.86 9.67
C GLY A 195 9.16 -17.34 8.38
N LEU A 196 10.36 -17.91 8.44
CA LEU A 196 11.04 -18.50 7.28
C LEU A 196 10.30 -19.73 6.77
N ARG A 197 9.82 -20.58 7.67
CA ARG A 197 9.01 -21.76 7.31
C ARG A 197 7.75 -21.37 6.57
N GLU A 198 6.95 -20.42 7.12
CA GLU A 198 5.73 -19.93 6.47
C GLU A 198 6.03 -19.27 5.11
N PHE A 199 7.10 -18.48 5.04
CA PHE A 199 7.54 -17.89 3.78
C PHE A 199 7.89 -18.96 2.73
N THR A 200 8.63 -20.00 3.10
CA THR A 200 9.03 -21.09 2.19
C THR A 200 7.82 -21.88 1.71
N ILE A 201 6.88 -22.20 2.59
CA ILE A 201 5.63 -22.89 2.24
C ILE A 201 4.82 -22.02 1.27
N GLY A 202 4.62 -20.74 1.58
CA GLY A 202 3.89 -19.80 0.71
C GLY A 202 4.53 -19.62 -0.66
N LEU A 203 5.87 -19.57 -0.72
CA LEU A 203 6.62 -19.50 -1.97
C LEU A 203 6.43 -20.78 -2.79
N GLY A 204 6.53 -21.95 -2.15
CA GLY A 204 6.29 -23.25 -2.78
C GLY A 204 4.89 -23.36 -3.38
N LEU A 205 3.85 -22.98 -2.62
CA LEU A 205 2.47 -22.95 -3.11
C LEU A 205 2.29 -22.01 -4.31
N LYS A 206 2.93 -20.84 -4.26
CA LYS A 206 2.87 -19.89 -5.38
C LYS A 206 3.55 -20.43 -6.64
N VAL A 207 4.76 -20.96 -6.51
CA VAL A 207 5.56 -21.40 -7.66
C VAL A 207 5.05 -22.72 -8.24
N LEU A 208 4.74 -23.70 -7.39
CA LEU A 208 4.37 -25.05 -7.82
C LEU A 208 2.89 -25.18 -8.19
N LEU A 209 1.99 -24.43 -7.53
CA LEU A 209 0.55 -24.56 -7.78
C LEU A 209 0.00 -23.34 -8.53
N ALA A 210 0.10 -22.14 -7.96
CA ALA A 210 -0.59 -20.97 -8.51
C ALA A 210 -0.07 -20.58 -9.90
N ASN A 211 1.25 -20.65 -10.15
CA ASN A 211 1.80 -20.33 -11.47
C ASN A 211 1.41 -21.40 -12.51
N GLN A 212 1.36 -22.68 -12.14
CA GLN A 212 0.95 -23.76 -13.06
C GLN A 212 -0.53 -23.65 -13.43
N ILE A 213 -1.40 -23.44 -12.43
CA ILE A 213 -2.84 -23.25 -12.66
C ILE A 213 -3.09 -21.99 -13.50
N GLY A 214 -2.35 -20.90 -13.24
CA GLY A 214 -2.45 -19.66 -14.01
C GLY A 214 -2.03 -19.85 -15.48
N GLY A 215 -1.05 -20.71 -15.77
CA GLY A 215 -0.69 -21.12 -17.14
C GLY A 215 -1.85 -21.83 -17.84
N LEU A 216 -2.41 -22.86 -17.19
CA LEU A 216 -3.55 -23.64 -17.72
C LEU A 216 -4.82 -22.80 -17.96
N TRP A 217 -5.00 -21.67 -17.28
CA TRP A 217 -6.14 -20.77 -17.47
C TRP A 217 -5.98 -19.86 -18.68
N ASN A 218 -4.74 -19.57 -19.09
CA ASN A 218 -4.44 -18.67 -20.22
C ASN A 218 -4.31 -19.41 -21.56
N ASP A 219 -4.20 -20.73 -21.55
CA ASP A 219 -4.22 -21.62 -22.70
C ASP A 219 -5.68 -22.00 -23.05
#